data_aa60685555f8cd1863c3918b130fe473
#
_entry.id   aa60685555f8cd1863c3918b130fe473
#
_cell.length_a   1.000
_cell.length_b   1.000
_cell.length_c   1.000
_cell.angle_alpha   90.00
_cell.angle_beta   90.00
_cell.angle_gamma   90.00
#
_symmetry.space_group_name_H-M   'P 1'
#
loop_
_entity.id
_entity.type
_entity.pdbx_description
1 polymer ?
#
loop_
_entity_poly.entity_id
_entity_poly.type
_entity_poly.pdbx_seq_one_letter_code
_entity_poly.pdbx_strand_id
1 'polypeptide(L)'
;FGKIFKLTTFGESHGIALGAVIDGCPPNIEINELDIQKELDRRKPGQSKYVTQRKESDKVEILSGVFEGKTTGTPIGLLVRNTDHKSKDYENIKDKFRPGHADFTYQQKYGIRDFRGGGRASARETVMRVAGGAIAKKVLEKKGVIVRAGVMQIGDIVADSHNFSDVSKNDFNFVDKSKVKALENFFKELIKDQDSIGAKIIVNISGLQPGVGSPVFSKLDAELAKSLMSVNAVKAIEIGTGVDSVTMR
;
A
#
# COMPACT_ATOMS: atom_id res chain seq x y z
N PHE A 1 -4.12 10.98 -7.91
CA PHE A 1 -3.90 9.83 -8.78
C PHE A 1 -5.20 9.41 -9.45
N GLY A 2 -5.13 8.85 -10.66
CA GLY A 2 -6.31 8.43 -11.44
C GLY A 2 -6.84 9.50 -12.38
N LYS A 3 -7.65 9.10 -13.36
CA LYS A 3 -8.24 9.99 -14.39
C LYS A 3 -9.72 10.23 -14.13
N ILE A 4 -10.52 9.17 -14.07
CA ILE A 4 -11.97 9.23 -13.76
C ILE A 4 -12.17 8.98 -12.27
N PHE A 5 -11.83 7.78 -11.80
CA PHE A 5 -11.74 7.49 -10.37
C PHE A 5 -10.44 8.11 -9.84
N LYS A 6 -10.56 9.25 -9.17
CA LYS A 6 -9.43 10.05 -8.68
C LYS A 6 -9.29 9.93 -7.18
N LEU A 7 -8.06 9.70 -6.73
CA LEU A 7 -7.69 9.70 -5.31
C LEU A 7 -6.76 10.87 -5.05
N THR A 8 -7.16 11.76 -4.14
CA THR A 8 -6.30 12.81 -3.58
C THR A 8 -6.10 12.54 -2.11
N THR A 9 -4.85 12.40 -1.65
CA THR A 9 -4.50 12.16 -0.25
C THR A 9 -3.89 13.40 0.39
N PHE A 10 -4.15 13.61 1.68
CA PHE A 10 -3.62 14.71 2.48
C PHE A 10 -3.35 14.27 3.92
N GLY A 11 -2.75 15.16 4.71
CA GLY A 11 -2.37 14.89 6.10
C GLY A 11 -0.94 14.36 6.24
N GLU A 12 -0.39 14.48 7.44
CA GLU A 12 1.00 14.16 7.79
C GLU A 12 1.07 12.98 8.75
N SER A 13 2.16 12.20 8.70
CA SER A 13 2.30 10.98 9.52
C SER A 13 2.25 11.24 11.02
N HIS A 14 2.65 12.43 11.46
CA HIS A 14 2.62 12.90 12.84
C HIS A 14 1.72 14.14 13.02
N GLY A 15 0.88 14.43 12.02
CA GLY A 15 -0.19 15.41 12.12
C GLY A 15 -1.43 14.84 12.82
N ILE A 16 -2.51 15.60 12.84
CA ILE A 16 -3.78 15.26 13.52
C ILE A 16 -4.43 14.03 12.87
N ALA A 17 -4.41 13.97 11.54
CA ALA A 17 -5.09 12.93 10.76
C ALA A 17 -4.46 12.77 9.38
N LEU A 18 -4.81 11.66 8.73
CA LEU A 18 -4.67 11.45 7.30
C LEU A 18 -6.06 11.44 6.68
N GLY A 19 -6.18 11.99 5.48
CA GLY A 19 -7.44 12.00 4.77
C GLY A 19 -7.28 11.73 3.29
N ALA A 20 -8.40 11.42 2.66
CA ALA A 20 -8.50 11.29 1.22
C ALA A 20 -9.83 11.82 0.70
N VAL A 21 -9.80 12.31 -0.54
CA VAL A 21 -10.98 12.55 -1.34
C VAL A 21 -10.92 11.62 -2.55
N ILE A 22 -12.02 10.90 -2.76
CA ILE A 22 -12.21 10.06 -3.94
C ILE A 22 -13.31 10.68 -4.77
N ASP A 23 -12.98 11.06 -5.98
CA ASP A 23 -13.92 11.63 -6.98
C ASP A 23 -14.10 10.65 -8.14
N GLY A 24 -15.27 10.71 -8.80
CA GLY A 24 -15.60 9.86 -9.93
C GLY A 24 -15.90 8.40 -9.60
N CYS A 25 -16.21 8.10 -8.32
CA CYS A 25 -16.76 6.79 -7.97
C CYS A 25 -18.19 6.65 -8.50
N PRO A 26 -18.54 5.56 -9.22
CA PRO A 26 -19.91 5.35 -9.67
C PRO A 26 -20.90 5.32 -8.49
N PRO A 27 -22.16 5.78 -8.68
CA PRO A 27 -23.18 5.63 -7.66
C PRO A 27 -23.62 4.17 -7.46
N ASN A 28 -24.35 3.91 -6.38
CA ASN A 28 -24.92 2.60 -6.05
C ASN A 28 -23.90 1.46 -5.86
N ILE A 29 -22.68 1.79 -5.43
CA ILE A 29 -21.72 0.80 -4.92
C ILE A 29 -22.01 0.63 -3.42
N GLU A 30 -22.29 -0.60 -2.99
CA GLU A 30 -22.46 -0.93 -1.57
C GLU A 30 -21.11 -0.81 -0.87
N ILE A 31 -21.06 0.05 0.16
CA ILE A 31 -19.86 0.34 0.91
C ILE A 31 -20.20 0.90 2.31
N ASN A 32 -19.45 0.49 3.31
CA ASN A 32 -19.47 1.05 4.65
C ASN A 32 -18.06 1.07 5.24
N GLU A 33 -17.92 1.63 6.44
CA GLU A 33 -16.62 1.72 7.12
C GLU A 33 -15.98 0.34 7.36
N LEU A 34 -16.77 -0.70 7.65
CA LEU A 34 -16.25 -2.05 7.90
C LEU A 34 -15.61 -2.68 6.66
N ASP A 35 -16.14 -2.39 5.47
CA ASP A 35 -15.54 -2.85 4.22
C ASP A 35 -14.13 -2.27 4.03
N ILE A 36 -13.97 -0.97 4.33
CA ILE A 36 -12.69 -0.28 4.23
C ILE A 36 -11.76 -0.72 5.36
N GLN A 37 -12.30 -0.82 6.58
CA GLN A 37 -11.54 -1.20 7.78
C GLN A 37 -10.89 -2.57 7.64
N LYS A 38 -11.57 -3.54 7.03
CA LYS A 38 -11.03 -4.86 6.74
C LYS A 38 -9.72 -4.82 5.95
N GLU A 39 -9.61 -3.93 4.96
CA GLU A 39 -8.39 -3.76 4.19
C GLU A 39 -7.33 -2.96 4.99
N LEU A 40 -7.74 -1.97 5.76
CA LEU A 40 -6.84 -1.23 6.65
C LEU A 40 -6.28 -2.11 7.76
N ASP A 41 -7.08 -3.02 8.32
CA ASP A 41 -6.64 -3.98 9.33
C ASP A 41 -5.54 -4.91 8.80
N ARG A 42 -5.57 -5.27 7.52
CA ARG A 42 -4.51 -6.04 6.87
C ARG A 42 -3.21 -5.24 6.69
N ARG A 43 -3.32 -3.92 6.57
CA ARG A 43 -2.19 -3.01 6.37
C ARG A 43 -1.54 -2.55 7.67
N LYS A 44 -2.32 -2.33 8.73
CA LYS A 44 -1.84 -1.68 9.96
C LYS A 44 -0.59 -2.36 10.54
N PRO A 45 0.31 -1.60 11.20
CA PRO A 45 1.48 -2.16 11.86
C PRO A 45 1.09 -3.02 13.08
N GLY A 46 2.03 -3.84 13.57
CA GLY A 46 1.82 -4.62 14.80
C GLY A 46 1.05 -5.94 14.63
N GLN A 47 0.90 -6.44 13.39
CA GLN A 47 0.19 -7.70 13.12
C GLN A 47 1.03 -8.96 13.39
N SER A 48 2.34 -8.84 13.40
CA SER A 48 3.25 -9.93 13.73
C SER A 48 4.46 -9.43 14.53
N LYS A 49 5.19 -10.36 15.13
CA LYS A 49 6.45 -10.05 15.85
C LYS A 49 7.58 -9.59 14.93
N TYR A 50 7.41 -9.68 13.62
CA TYR A 50 8.42 -9.32 12.61
C TYR A 50 8.24 -7.92 12.05
N VAL A 51 7.20 -7.18 12.45
CA VAL A 51 6.91 -5.82 12.00
C VAL A 51 7.04 -4.81 13.13
N THR A 52 7.03 -3.52 12.78
CA THR A 52 7.09 -2.44 13.78
C THR A 52 6.03 -2.59 14.87
N GLN A 53 6.40 -2.25 16.11
CA GLN A 53 5.53 -2.32 17.29
C GLN A 53 4.61 -1.09 17.46
N ARG A 54 4.63 -0.14 16.51
CA ARG A 54 3.71 1.00 16.51
C ARG A 54 2.27 0.49 16.52
N LYS A 55 1.44 1.07 17.37
CA LYS A 55 0.02 0.70 17.51
C LYS A 55 -0.85 1.82 16.99
N GLU A 56 -1.54 1.56 15.89
CA GLU A 56 -2.52 2.47 15.32
C GLU A 56 -3.82 1.69 15.08
N SER A 57 -4.95 2.28 15.44
CA SER A 57 -6.25 1.66 15.18
C SER A 57 -6.62 1.75 13.70
N ASP A 58 -6.08 2.76 13.00
CA ASP A 58 -6.42 3.13 11.63
C ASP A 58 -7.93 3.15 11.36
N LYS A 59 -8.71 3.58 12.38
CA LYS A 59 -10.17 3.63 12.28
C LYS A 59 -10.56 4.66 11.24
N VAL A 60 -11.22 4.19 10.18
CA VAL A 60 -11.69 5.05 9.10
C VAL A 60 -13.06 5.66 9.43
N GLU A 61 -13.23 6.92 9.03
CA GLU A 61 -14.48 7.65 9.05
C GLU A 61 -14.85 8.02 7.60
N ILE A 62 -16.08 7.74 7.17
CA ILE A 62 -16.62 8.23 5.90
C ILE A 62 -17.36 9.54 6.19
N LEU A 63 -16.87 10.64 5.61
CA LEU A 63 -17.39 11.98 5.88
C LEU A 63 -18.43 12.45 4.87
N SER A 64 -18.43 11.89 3.65
CA SER A 64 -19.33 12.26 2.55
C SER A 64 -19.37 11.21 1.45
N GLY A 65 -20.29 11.36 0.50
CA GLY A 65 -20.36 10.55 -0.72
C GLY A 65 -20.96 9.15 -0.54
N VAL A 66 -21.49 8.85 0.66
CA VAL A 66 -22.21 7.60 0.97
C VAL A 66 -23.51 7.94 1.69
N PHE A 67 -24.60 7.34 1.26
CA PHE A 67 -25.92 7.45 1.88
C PHE A 67 -26.58 6.06 1.93
N GLU A 68 -27.13 5.68 3.06
CA GLU A 68 -27.76 4.36 3.29
C GLU A 68 -26.90 3.18 2.81
N GLY A 69 -25.57 3.24 3.07
CA GLY A 69 -24.62 2.19 2.70
C GLY A 69 -24.30 2.11 1.22
N LYS A 70 -24.61 3.13 0.41
CA LYS A 70 -24.31 3.18 -1.01
C LYS A 70 -23.64 4.48 -1.42
N THR A 71 -22.72 4.41 -2.36
CA THR A 71 -22.12 5.61 -2.97
C THR A 71 -23.16 6.44 -3.69
N THR A 72 -23.05 7.76 -3.57
CA THR A 72 -23.99 8.72 -4.21
C THR A 72 -23.53 9.19 -5.59
N GLY A 73 -22.27 8.91 -5.98
CA GLY A 73 -21.65 9.46 -7.18
C GLY A 73 -20.99 10.84 -6.96
N THR A 74 -21.13 11.42 -5.77
CA THR A 74 -20.44 12.64 -5.35
C THR A 74 -19.10 12.30 -4.66
N PRO A 75 -18.20 13.27 -4.41
CA PRO A 75 -16.92 13.01 -3.78
C PRO A 75 -17.06 12.32 -2.42
N ILE A 76 -16.29 11.23 -2.24
CA ILE A 76 -16.21 10.48 -0.97
C ILE A 76 -15.05 11.03 -0.17
N GLY A 77 -15.34 11.60 1.00
CA GLY A 77 -14.36 12.05 1.98
C GLY A 77 -14.05 10.96 2.99
N LEU A 78 -12.76 10.64 3.17
CA LEU A 78 -12.27 9.68 4.16
C LEU A 78 -11.32 10.34 5.14
N LEU A 79 -11.38 9.94 6.42
CA LEU A 79 -10.48 10.41 7.46
C LEU A 79 -10.03 9.24 8.34
N VAL A 80 -8.74 9.25 8.72
CA VAL A 80 -8.17 8.38 9.77
C VAL A 80 -7.36 9.24 10.71
N ARG A 81 -7.71 9.23 12.01
CA ARG A 81 -7.01 10.00 13.03
C ARG A 81 -5.71 9.32 13.44
N ASN A 82 -4.67 10.11 13.67
CA ASN A 82 -3.42 9.63 14.24
C ASN A 82 -3.54 9.57 15.76
N THR A 83 -3.26 8.42 16.36
CA THR A 83 -3.35 8.21 17.81
C THR A 83 -1.99 8.00 18.48
N ASP A 84 -1.02 7.42 17.77
CA ASP A 84 0.32 7.13 18.29
C ASP A 84 1.39 7.94 17.52
N HIS A 85 1.45 9.26 17.78
CA HIS A 85 2.45 10.15 17.19
C HIS A 85 3.42 10.67 18.24
N LYS A 86 4.64 10.13 18.26
CA LYS A 86 5.72 10.53 19.17
C LYS A 86 6.60 11.59 18.52
N SER A 87 6.06 12.79 18.32
CA SER A 87 6.79 13.88 17.65
C SER A 87 8.07 14.32 18.39
N LYS A 88 8.14 14.14 19.71
CA LYS A 88 9.32 14.46 20.53
C LYS A 88 10.56 13.63 20.17
N ASP A 89 10.38 12.42 19.64
CA ASP A 89 11.49 11.53 19.27
C ASP A 89 12.32 12.07 18.08
N TYR A 90 11.82 13.09 17.38
CA TYR A 90 12.44 13.65 16.18
C TYR A 90 13.17 14.98 16.40
N GLU A 91 13.09 15.59 17.61
CA GLU A 91 13.73 16.89 17.91
C GLU A 91 15.24 16.85 17.69
N ASN A 92 15.91 15.76 18.07
CA ASN A 92 17.37 15.59 17.96
C ASN A 92 17.88 15.48 16.51
N ILE A 93 16.97 15.28 15.55
CA ILE A 93 17.31 15.08 14.14
C ILE A 93 16.66 16.12 13.21
N LYS A 94 16.04 17.15 13.78
CA LYS A 94 15.36 18.19 12.99
C LYS A 94 16.26 18.87 11.95
N ASP A 95 17.53 19.07 12.30
CA ASP A 95 18.53 19.73 11.45
C ASP A 95 19.40 18.72 10.66
N LYS A 96 19.05 17.44 10.70
CA LYS A 96 19.79 16.37 10.02
C LYS A 96 18.94 15.70 8.95
N PHE A 97 19.59 15.22 7.89
CA PHE A 97 18.93 14.41 6.86
C PHE A 97 19.20 12.92 7.10
N ARG A 98 18.15 12.16 7.26
CA ARG A 98 18.27 10.71 7.49
C ARG A 98 18.62 10.00 6.19
N PRO A 99 19.65 9.13 6.15
CA PRO A 99 19.94 8.28 5.01
C PRO A 99 18.73 7.43 4.62
N GLY A 100 18.49 7.24 3.32
CA GLY A 100 17.38 6.43 2.82
C GLY A 100 15.98 7.04 2.97
N HIS A 101 15.87 8.28 3.49
CA HIS A 101 14.61 9.03 3.62
C HIS A 101 14.57 10.22 2.65
N ALA A 102 13.38 10.78 2.46
CA ALA A 102 13.18 11.93 1.55
C ALA A 102 13.46 13.30 2.20
N ASP A 103 14.12 13.36 3.35
CA ASP A 103 14.35 14.58 4.12
C ASP A 103 15.08 15.65 3.29
N PHE A 104 16.21 15.27 2.67
CA PHE A 104 17.00 16.18 1.83
C PHE A 104 16.21 16.65 0.61
N THR A 105 15.57 15.75 -0.10
CA THR A 105 14.85 16.08 -1.34
C THR A 105 13.65 16.99 -1.09
N TYR A 106 12.92 16.79 0.01
CA TYR A 106 11.83 17.69 0.41
C TYR A 106 12.35 19.07 0.77
N GLN A 107 13.45 19.17 1.55
CA GLN A 107 14.06 20.44 1.89
C GLN A 107 14.54 21.19 0.65
N GLN A 108 15.17 20.50 -0.30
CA GLN A 108 15.63 21.12 -1.54
C GLN A 108 14.49 21.57 -2.45
N LYS A 109 13.42 20.79 -2.52
CA LYS A 109 12.30 21.07 -3.41
C LYS A 109 11.38 22.18 -2.88
N TYR A 110 11.08 22.16 -1.59
CA TYR A 110 10.05 23.02 -1.00
C TYR A 110 10.60 24.11 -0.07
N GLY A 111 11.91 24.08 0.26
CA GLY A 111 12.52 25.01 1.22
C GLY A 111 12.16 24.74 2.68
N ILE A 112 11.23 23.81 2.93
CA ILE A 112 10.75 23.42 4.25
C ILE A 112 10.37 21.93 4.24
N ARG A 113 10.50 21.26 5.38
CA ARG A 113 10.02 19.90 5.59
C ARG A 113 9.41 19.74 6.99
N ASP A 114 8.44 18.86 7.12
CA ASP A 114 8.05 18.35 8.42
C ASP A 114 9.04 17.25 8.84
N PHE A 115 9.89 17.56 9.82
CA PHE A 115 10.91 16.63 10.31
C PHE A 115 10.32 15.49 11.16
N ARG A 116 9.07 15.59 11.60
CA ARG A 116 8.40 14.62 12.45
C ARG A 116 7.98 13.40 11.64
N GLY A 117 8.72 12.30 11.74
CA GLY A 117 8.39 11.03 11.11
C GLY A 117 8.38 11.00 9.58
N GLY A 118 8.84 12.05 8.91
CA GLY A 118 8.92 12.13 7.45
C GLY A 118 7.66 12.67 6.75
N GLY A 119 6.67 13.16 7.50
CA GLY A 119 5.50 13.85 6.95
C GLY A 119 4.79 13.06 5.85
N ARG A 120 4.63 13.67 4.67
CA ARG A 120 4.02 13.06 3.48
C ARG A 120 4.85 11.94 2.85
N ALA A 121 6.18 11.90 3.07
CA ALA A 121 7.06 10.84 2.56
C ALA A 121 7.02 9.56 3.41
N SER A 122 6.34 9.58 4.56
CA SER A 122 6.19 8.42 5.43
C SER A 122 5.33 7.33 4.79
N ALA A 123 5.70 6.07 5.02
CA ALA A 123 4.90 4.91 4.60
C ALA A 123 3.46 4.92 5.19
N ARG A 124 3.21 5.71 6.24
CA ARG A 124 1.86 5.88 6.79
C ARG A 124 0.87 6.51 5.80
N GLU A 125 1.34 7.24 4.80
CA GLU A 125 0.51 7.76 3.70
C GLU A 125 -0.27 6.64 2.98
N THR A 126 0.26 5.42 2.95
CA THR A 126 -0.40 4.26 2.35
C THR A 126 -1.75 3.89 3.00
N VAL A 127 -2.04 4.37 4.20
CA VAL A 127 -3.38 4.22 4.83
C VAL A 127 -4.48 4.70 3.87
N MET A 128 -4.32 5.89 3.30
CA MET A 128 -5.32 6.46 2.41
C MET A 128 -5.32 5.79 1.03
N ARG A 129 -4.19 5.26 0.57
CA ARG A 129 -4.16 4.43 -0.66
C ARG A 129 -4.94 3.15 -0.48
N VAL A 130 -4.79 2.48 0.66
CA VAL A 130 -5.52 1.25 0.98
C VAL A 130 -7.01 1.53 1.16
N ALA A 131 -7.38 2.62 1.85
CA ALA A 131 -8.77 3.02 2.01
C ALA A 131 -9.44 3.31 0.65
N GLY A 132 -8.79 4.09 -0.22
CA GLY A 132 -9.28 4.32 -1.58
C GLY A 132 -9.30 3.06 -2.44
N GLY A 133 -8.29 2.19 -2.26
CA GLY A 133 -8.20 0.88 -2.90
C GLY A 133 -9.35 -0.06 -2.51
N ALA A 134 -9.82 -0.02 -1.26
CA ALA A 134 -10.97 -0.80 -0.81
C ALA A 134 -12.25 -0.44 -1.59
N ILE A 135 -12.49 0.85 -1.81
CA ILE A 135 -13.62 1.32 -2.62
C ILE A 135 -13.43 0.92 -4.08
N ALA A 136 -12.22 1.09 -4.64
CA ALA A 136 -11.92 0.69 -6.02
C ALA A 136 -12.12 -0.82 -6.23
N LYS A 137 -11.78 -1.66 -5.24
CA LYS A 137 -12.05 -3.12 -5.29
C LYS A 137 -13.54 -3.42 -5.43
N LYS A 138 -14.40 -2.75 -4.67
CA LYS A 138 -15.86 -2.91 -4.79
C LYS A 138 -16.38 -2.55 -6.19
N VAL A 139 -15.83 -1.49 -6.80
CA VAL A 139 -16.15 -1.12 -8.18
C VAL A 139 -15.70 -2.20 -9.17
N LEU A 140 -14.50 -2.73 -8.99
CA LEU A 140 -13.92 -3.77 -9.84
C LEU A 140 -14.64 -5.11 -9.70
N GLU A 141 -15.03 -5.49 -8.48
CA GLU A 141 -15.80 -6.71 -8.19
C GLU A 141 -17.12 -6.74 -8.97
N LYS A 142 -17.83 -5.59 -9.07
CA LYS A 142 -19.02 -5.48 -9.92
C LYS A 142 -18.76 -5.72 -11.42
N LYS A 143 -17.50 -5.60 -11.84
CA LYS A 143 -17.03 -5.88 -13.21
C LYS A 143 -16.44 -7.29 -13.35
N GLY A 144 -16.48 -8.10 -12.31
CA GLY A 144 -15.86 -9.44 -12.28
C GLY A 144 -14.33 -9.42 -12.20
N VAL A 145 -13.72 -8.26 -11.92
CA VAL A 145 -12.26 -8.13 -11.82
C VAL A 145 -11.82 -8.34 -10.38
N ILE A 146 -10.88 -9.25 -10.19
CA ILE A 146 -10.32 -9.60 -8.87
C ILE A 146 -8.83 -9.30 -8.87
N VAL A 147 -8.36 -8.57 -7.85
CA VAL A 147 -6.95 -8.25 -7.62
C VAL A 147 -6.48 -8.99 -6.36
N ARG A 148 -5.41 -9.77 -6.48
CA ARG A 148 -4.76 -10.47 -5.38
C ARG A 148 -3.29 -10.12 -5.34
N ALA A 149 -2.71 -10.09 -4.15
CA ALA A 149 -1.28 -9.86 -3.97
C ALA A 149 -0.75 -10.70 -2.81
N GLY A 150 0.54 -11.01 -2.87
CA GLY A 150 1.25 -11.70 -1.79
C GLY A 150 2.75 -11.63 -2.00
N VAL A 151 3.51 -11.95 -0.97
CA VAL A 151 4.96 -12.01 -1.04
C VAL A 151 5.37 -13.33 -1.67
N MET A 152 6.22 -13.28 -2.70
CA MET A 152 6.70 -14.47 -3.42
C MET A 152 8.17 -14.77 -3.18
N GLN A 153 8.93 -13.80 -2.67
CA GLN A 153 10.35 -13.98 -2.33
C GLN A 153 10.75 -13.04 -1.21
N ILE A 154 11.55 -13.54 -0.27
CA ILE A 154 12.21 -12.75 0.78
C ILE A 154 13.67 -13.21 0.84
N GLY A 155 14.61 -12.32 0.55
CA GLY A 155 16.01 -12.70 0.37
C GLY A 155 16.15 -13.82 -0.67
N ASP A 156 16.83 -14.90 -0.30
CA ASP A 156 17.01 -16.06 -1.17
C ASP A 156 15.88 -17.10 -1.10
N ILE A 157 14.89 -16.90 -0.22
CA ILE A 157 13.76 -17.81 -0.08
C ILE A 157 12.68 -17.45 -1.09
N VAL A 158 12.55 -18.28 -2.12
CA VAL A 158 11.59 -18.12 -3.22
C VAL A 158 10.43 -19.12 -3.06
N ALA A 159 9.22 -18.69 -3.36
CA ALA A 159 8.05 -19.55 -3.40
C ALA A 159 8.14 -20.53 -4.58
N ASP A 160 7.82 -21.80 -4.33
CA ASP A 160 7.72 -22.83 -5.38
C ASP A 160 6.32 -22.81 -6.03
N SER A 161 5.33 -22.25 -5.33
CA SER A 161 3.95 -22.13 -5.79
C SER A 161 3.31 -20.80 -5.37
N HIS A 162 2.34 -20.33 -6.14
CA HIS A 162 1.64 -19.06 -5.86
C HIS A 162 0.19 -19.33 -5.44
N ASN A 163 -0.01 -19.69 -4.18
CA ASN A 163 -1.34 -19.90 -3.60
C ASN A 163 -1.79 -18.67 -2.79
N PHE A 164 -2.59 -17.81 -3.38
CA PHE A 164 -3.08 -16.59 -2.72
C PHE A 164 -3.97 -16.88 -1.50
N SER A 165 -4.51 -18.09 -1.33
CA SER A 165 -5.27 -18.45 -0.12
C SER A 165 -4.37 -18.63 1.11
N ASP A 166 -3.08 -18.77 0.94
CA ASP A 166 -2.11 -18.91 2.04
C ASP A 166 -1.64 -17.55 2.60
N VAL A 167 -1.81 -16.47 1.83
CA VAL A 167 -1.33 -15.11 2.18
C VAL A 167 -1.84 -14.64 3.55
N SER A 168 -3.12 -14.84 3.84
CA SER A 168 -3.73 -14.43 5.11
C SER A 168 -3.51 -15.41 6.26
N LYS A 169 -2.79 -16.53 6.04
CA LYS A 169 -2.60 -17.61 7.00
C LYS A 169 -1.19 -17.67 7.59
N ASN A 170 -0.33 -16.70 7.25
CA ASN A 170 1.02 -16.64 7.77
C ASN A 170 1.47 -15.19 7.98
N ASP A 171 2.42 -15.00 8.89
CA ASP A 171 2.91 -13.70 9.33
C ASP A 171 3.70 -12.91 8.26
N PHE A 172 4.08 -13.56 7.16
CA PHE A 172 4.87 -12.98 6.08
C PHE A 172 4.04 -12.56 4.87
N ASN A 173 2.73 -12.82 4.87
CA ASN A 173 1.87 -12.70 3.70
C ASN A 173 2.43 -13.47 2.48
N PHE A 174 3.12 -14.60 2.73
CA PHE A 174 3.80 -15.39 1.72
C PHE A 174 2.84 -16.30 0.97
N VAL A 175 3.01 -16.41 -0.35
CA VAL A 175 2.09 -17.17 -1.21
C VAL A 175 2.28 -18.70 -1.16
N ASP A 176 3.31 -19.17 -0.48
CA ASP A 176 3.66 -20.60 -0.37
C ASP A 176 3.87 -20.99 1.10
N LYS A 177 2.90 -21.69 1.67
CA LYS A 177 2.95 -22.12 3.08
C LYS A 177 4.11 -23.07 3.39
N SER A 178 4.63 -23.80 2.39
CA SER A 178 5.74 -24.74 2.61
C SER A 178 7.04 -24.05 3.03
N LYS A 179 7.21 -22.78 2.65
CA LYS A 179 8.40 -21.97 2.97
C LYS A 179 8.31 -21.21 4.30
N VAL A 180 7.15 -21.17 4.96
CA VAL A 180 6.93 -20.36 6.17
C VAL A 180 7.90 -20.72 7.28
N LYS A 181 8.20 -22.01 7.48
CA LYS A 181 9.16 -22.44 8.51
C LYS A 181 10.59 -21.98 8.24
N ALA A 182 11.00 -21.98 6.98
CA ALA A 182 12.31 -21.45 6.58
C ALA A 182 12.38 -19.94 6.82
N LEU A 183 11.31 -19.20 6.48
CA LEU A 183 11.20 -17.77 6.76
C LEU A 183 11.26 -17.44 8.25
N GLU A 184 10.57 -18.20 9.10
CA GLU A 184 10.63 -18.02 10.55
C GLU A 184 12.08 -18.12 11.09
N ASN A 185 12.85 -19.09 10.60
CA ASN A 185 14.23 -19.28 11.02
C ASN A 185 15.12 -18.14 10.48
N PHE A 186 14.98 -17.81 9.21
CA PHE A 186 15.71 -16.70 8.57
C PHE A 186 15.50 -15.38 9.30
N PHE A 187 14.25 -15.04 9.66
CA PHE A 187 13.96 -13.80 10.39
C PHE A 187 14.49 -13.79 11.82
N LYS A 188 14.65 -14.95 12.49
CA LYS A 188 15.32 -15.01 13.79
C LYS A 188 16.79 -14.60 13.69
N GLU A 189 17.48 -15.06 12.64
CA GLU A 189 18.86 -14.69 12.37
C GLU A 189 18.97 -13.21 12.01
N LEU A 190 18.12 -12.74 11.09
CA LEU A 190 18.09 -11.34 10.66
C LEU A 190 17.87 -10.36 11.83
N ILE A 191 16.95 -10.69 12.75
CA ILE A 191 16.71 -9.88 13.95
C ILE A 191 17.92 -9.88 14.89
N LYS A 192 18.59 -11.03 15.05
CA LYS A 192 19.80 -11.14 15.87
C LYS A 192 20.93 -10.27 15.31
N ASP A 193 21.03 -10.23 13.99
CA ASP A 193 22.05 -9.46 13.27
C ASP A 193 21.68 -7.97 13.13
N GLN A 194 20.49 -7.56 13.58
CA GLN A 194 19.96 -6.21 13.48
C GLN A 194 19.96 -5.68 12.03
N ASP A 195 19.70 -6.55 11.08
CA ASP A 195 19.71 -6.25 9.65
C ASP A 195 18.31 -6.29 9.04
N SER A 196 18.20 -5.94 7.75
CA SER A 196 16.97 -5.92 6.97
C SER A 196 17.19 -6.57 5.60
N ILE A 197 16.12 -7.04 5.00
CA ILE A 197 16.16 -7.73 3.71
C ILE A 197 15.04 -7.24 2.78
N GLY A 198 15.25 -7.32 1.48
CA GLY A 198 14.26 -7.03 0.46
C GLY A 198 13.31 -8.17 0.18
N ALA A 199 12.20 -7.86 -0.51
CA ALA A 199 11.20 -8.82 -0.90
C ALA A 199 10.67 -8.56 -2.31
N LYS A 200 10.19 -9.63 -2.99
CA LYS A 200 9.37 -9.52 -4.20
C LYS A 200 7.90 -9.81 -3.85
N ILE A 201 7.03 -8.98 -4.40
CA ILE A 201 5.58 -9.11 -4.25
C ILE A 201 5.00 -9.48 -5.62
N ILE A 202 4.17 -10.51 -5.65
CA ILE A 202 3.38 -10.84 -6.84
C ILE A 202 1.99 -10.21 -6.73
N VAL A 203 1.55 -9.57 -7.81
CA VAL A 203 0.18 -9.08 -7.97
C VAL A 203 -0.46 -9.81 -9.14
N ASN A 204 -1.62 -10.40 -8.91
CA ASN A 204 -2.41 -11.07 -9.93
C ASN A 204 -3.75 -10.36 -10.12
N ILE A 205 -4.08 -10.08 -11.36
CA ILE A 205 -5.36 -9.49 -11.77
C ILE A 205 -6.07 -10.48 -12.68
N SER A 206 -7.26 -10.89 -12.31
CA SER A 206 -8.10 -11.80 -13.10
C SER A 206 -9.46 -11.18 -13.43
N GLY A 207 -10.09 -11.65 -14.49
CA GLY A 207 -11.41 -11.14 -14.94
C GLY A 207 -11.35 -9.82 -15.73
N LEU A 208 -10.15 -9.31 -16.01
CA LEU A 208 -9.98 -8.09 -16.81
C LEU A 208 -10.26 -8.38 -18.28
N GLN A 209 -11.14 -7.58 -18.88
CA GLN A 209 -11.47 -7.71 -20.30
C GLN A 209 -10.35 -7.12 -21.17
N PRO A 210 -10.09 -7.70 -22.36
CA PRO A 210 -9.18 -7.09 -23.34
C PRO A 210 -9.60 -5.66 -23.71
N GLY A 211 -8.61 -4.81 -24.06
CA GLY A 211 -8.85 -3.43 -24.51
C GLY A 211 -8.76 -2.39 -23.39
N VAL A 212 -8.35 -2.78 -22.18
CA VAL A 212 -8.08 -1.82 -21.09
C VAL A 212 -6.74 -1.13 -21.30
N GLY A 213 -6.69 0.16 -20.95
CA GLY A 213 -5.55 1.03 -21.22
C GLY A 213 -5.76 1.84 -22.50
N SER A 214 -4.80 2.69 -22.82
CA SER A 214 -4.84 3.56 -24.00
C SER A 214 -3.45 3.71 -24.61
N PRO A 215 -3.27 3.33 -25.89
CA PRO A 215 -2.02 3.59 -26.58
C PRO A 215 -1.81 5.10 -26.78
N VAL A 216 -0.59 5.61 -26.89
CA VAL A 216 0.68 4.89 -26.78
C VAL A 216 1.21 4.88 -25.33
N PHE A 217 0.98 5.96 -24.59
CA PHE A 217 1.65 6.22 -23.31
C PHE A 217 0.85 5.76 -22.07
N SER A 218 -0.43 5.48 -22.20
CA SER A 218 -1.30 5.04 -21.09
C SER A 218 -1.72 3.58 -21.24
N LYS A 219 -0.83 2.73 -21.75
CA LYS A 219 -1.04 1.28 -21.75
C LYS A 219 -1.21 0.78 -20.32
N LEU A 220 -1.90 -0.33 -20.12
CA LEU A 220 -2.20 -0.89 -18.82
C LEU A 220 -0.92 -1.14 -18.00
N ASP A 221 0.09 -1.76 -18.60
CA ASP A 221 1.38 -2.01 -17.98
C ASP A 221 2.08 -0.72 -17.50
N ALA A 222 2.03 0.34 -18.31
CA ALA A 222 2.60 1.64 -17.97
C ALA A 222 1.87 2.30 -16.79
N GLU A 223 0.53 2.25 -16.76
CA GLU A 223 -0.27 2.81 -15.64
C GLU A 223 -0.11 1.98 -14.37
N LEU A 224 -0.01 0.65 -14.46
CA LEU A 224 0.31 -0.22 -13.33
C LEU A 224 1.70 0.07 -12.78
N ALA A 225 2.72 0.14 -13.62
CA ALA A 225 4.09 0.45 -13.24
C ALA A 225 4.19 1.82 -12.53
N LYS A 226 3.55 2.86 -13.09
CA LYS A 226 3.47 4.18 -12.48
C LYS A 226 2.84 4.14 -11.08
N SER A 227 1.74 3.39 -10.92
CA SER A 227 1.04 3.26 -9.65
C SER A 227 1.87 2.55 -8.60
N LEU A 228 2.41 1.39 -8.96
CA LEU A 228 3.20 0.54 -8.07
C LEU A 228 4.53 1.20 -7.70
N MET A 229 5.23 1.83 -8.67
CA MET A 229 6.49 2.55 -8.40
C MET A 229 6.28 3.75 -7.48
N SER A 230 5.07 4.29 -7.38
CA SER A 230 4.75 5.38 -6.45
C SER A 230 4.57 4.92 -4.99
N VAL A 231 4.55 3.62 -4.73
CA VAL A 231 4.52 3.06 -3.36
C VAL A 231 5.91 3.18 -2.74
N ASN A 232 5.95 3.58 -1.46
CA ASN A 232 7.21 3.75 -0.74
C ASN A 232 8.07 2.47 -0.79
N ALA A 233 9.38 2.64 -0.96
CA ALA A 233 10.39 1.59 -1.00
C ALA A 233 10.35 0.62 -2.22
N VAL A 234 9.40 0.75 -3.13
CA VAL A 234 9.42 0.00 -4.40
C VAL A 234 10.59 0.51 -5.25
N LYS A 235 11.39 -0.43 -5.79
CA LYS A 235 12.60 -0.15 -6.57
C LYS A 235 12.58 -0.75 -7.98
N ALA A 236 11.76 -1.77 -8.20
CA ALA A 236 11.60 -2.41 -9.50
C ALA A 236 10.17 -2.89 -9.70
N ILE A 237 9.74 -2.94 -10.95
CA ILE A 237 8.47 -3.49 -11.40
C ILE A 237 8.76 -4.39 -12.60
N GLU A 238 8.20 -5.57 -12.57
CA GLU A 238 8.24 -6.52 -13.69
C GLU A 238 6.81 -6.83 -14.14
N ILE A 239 6.60 -6.93 -15.44
CA ILE A 239 5.30 -7.28 -16.04
C ILE A 239 5.46 -8.60 -16.79
N GLY A 240 4.58 -9.56 -16.52
CA GLY A 240 4.69 -10.90 -17.10
C GLY A 240 5.96 -11.61 -16.64
N THR A 241 6.77 -12.09 -17.56
CA THR A 241 8.06 -12.74 -17.29
C THR A 241 9.17 -11.75 -16.91
N GLY A 242 8.92 -10.45 -17.05
CA GLY A 242 9.89 -9.43 -16.65
C GLY A 242 11.24 -9.57 -17.34
N VAL A 243 12.31 -9.45 -16.57
CA VAL A 243 13.70 -9.51 -17.05
C VAL A 243 14.07 -10.89 -17.60
N ASP A 244 13.42 -11.97 -17.15
CA ASP A 244 13.70 -13.33 -17.59
C ASP A 244 13.42 -13.54 -19.09
N SER A 245 12.58 -12.66 -19.69
CA SER A 245 12.30 -12.67 -21.12
C SER A 245 13.56 -12.52 -22.00
N VAL A 246 14.66 -11.97 -21.46
CA VAL A 246 15.93 -11.80 -22.18
C VAL A 246 16.55 -13.14 -22.60
N THR A 247 16.26 -14.20 -21.86
CA THR A 247 16.79 -15.54 -22.13
C THR A 247 15.80 -16.46 -22.86
N MET A 248 14.56 -15.98 -23.09
CA MET A 248 13.53 -16.75 -23.78
C MET A 248 13.71 -16.70 -25.30
N ARG A 249 13.43 -17.82 -25.97
CA ARG A 249 13.44 -17.96 -27.41
C ARG A 249 12.03 -18.21 -27.93
#